data_7bd170e46c2dfe95ae682c047a42822c
#
_entry.id   7bd170e46c2dfe95ae682c047a42822c
#
_cell.length_a   1.000
_cell.length_b   1.000
_cell.length_c   1.000
_cell.angle_alpha   90.00
_cell.angle_beta   90.00
_cell.angle_gamma   90.00
#
_symmetry.space_group_name_H-M   'P 1'
#
loop_
_entity.id
_entity.type
_entity.pdbx_description
1 polymer ?
#
loop_
_entity_poly.entity_id
_entity_poly.type
_entity_poly.pdbx_seq_one_letter_code
_entity_poly.pdbx_strand_id
1 'polypeptide(L)'
;IGSGLVGSEMCIRDRKYQDHIDAGYVSDASAYQNVIDQLNQSDGESQFIQLVTMQNHLPYGDYYTNNEFKEADTSTGLDENEEVQIDTYAKGISYTDQATATFLDQLNMIEQPITVIFYGDHLPGIYASAAKYKENQLTLHESDYFIWSNSSSSSAGSKLSPEESDYSSSNFFMASAAEHMDAKVTPFLALLTEVHQSVPAAGRFASTDADWGTGSTSYLDSSGQLIKKKNLSSEAKQLLEDYRLIQYDQTAGKGYLSENWFNRVP
;
A
#
# COMPACT_ATOMS: atom_id res chain seq x y z
N ILE A 1 21.54 11.45 -2.74
CA ILE A 1 20.21 11.48 -2.13
C ILE A 1 20.44 11.30 -0.64
N GLY A 2 20.34 12.41 0.11
CA GLY A 2 20.33 12.33 1.56
C GLY A 2 19.11 11.48 1.96
N SER A 3 19.34 10.34 2.57
CA SER A 3 18.30 9.47 3.13
C SER A 3 17.67 10.14 4.34
N GLY A 4 16.85 11.16 4.10
CA GLY A 4 15.92 11.65 5.09
C GLY A 4 14.72 10.69 5.11
N LEU A 5 14.72 9.69 5.97
CA LEU A 5 13.53 8.97 6.37
C LEU A 5 12.63 9.96 7.13
N VAL A 6 11.78 10.65 6.38
CA VAL A 6 10.96 11.74 6.91
C VAL A 6 9.63 11.24 7.47
N GLY A 7 9.26 9.96 7.24
CA GLY A 7 7.92 9.49 7.54
C GLY A 7 7.63 9.16 9.00
N SER A 8 8.34 8.23 9.59
CA SER A 8 7.91 7.63 10.87
C SER A 8 8.24 8.46 12.11
N GLU A 9 9.28 9.29 12.07
CA GLU A 9 9.66 10.08 13.24
C GLU A 9 8.89 11.39 13.36
N MET A 10 8.41 11.99 12.28
CA MET A 10 7.69 13.25 12.35
C MET A 10 6.25 13.10 12.79
N CYS A 11 5.54 12.06 12.39
CA CYS A 11 4.17 11.84 12.83
C CYS A 11 4.05 11.56 14.33
N ILE A 12 5.08 11.00 14.95
CA ILE A 12 5.07 10.63 16.37
C ILE A 12 5.59 11.74 17.28
N ARG A 13 6.45 12.64 16.80
CA ARG A 13 7.18 13.62 17.64
C ARG A 13 6.71 15.05 17.53
N ASP A 14 6.02 15.42 16.47
CA ASP A 14 5.61 16.82 16.30
C ASP A 14 4.31 17.11 17.02
N ARG A 15 4.42 17.82 18.17
CA ARG A 15 3.28 18.23 19.00
C ARG A 15 2.30 19.19 18.31
N LYS A 16 2.62 19.67 17.11
CA LYS A 16 1.76 20.58 16.35
C LYS A 16 0.54 19.87 15.75
N TYR A 17 0.63 18.56 15.51
CA TYR A 17 -0.40 17.76 14.83
C TYR A 17 -0.98 16.72 15.79
N GLN A 18 -1.71 17.17 16.82
CA GLN A 18 -2.15 16.32 17.93
C GLN A 18 -3.67 16.17 18.03
N ASP A 19 -4.38 16.11 16.92
CA ASP A 19 -5.72 15.54 16.97
C ASP A 19 -5.59 14.02 17.11
N HIS A 20 -5.65 13.57 18.34
CA HIS A 20 -5.63 12.15 18.65
C HIS A 20 -7.06 11.61 18.64
N ILE A 21 -7.21 10.40 18.14
CA ILE A 21 -8.40 9.60 18.40
C ILE A 21 -8.36 9.05 19.83
N ASP A 22 -9.48 8.59 20.33
CA ASP A 22 -9.58 8.07 21.70
C ASP A 22 -8.65 6.88 22.01
N ALA A 23 -8.17 6.16 20.99
CA ALA A 23 -7.13 5.14 21.12
C ALA A 23 -5.70 5.70 21.35
N GLY A 24 -5.52 7.02 21.30
CA GLY A 24 -4.24 7.69 21.56
C GLY A 24 -3.32 7.84 20.34
N TYR A 25 -3.76 7.43 19.16
CA TYR A 25 -3.02 7.64 17.90
C TYR A 25 -3.34 9.00 17.28
N VAL A 26 -2.38 9.54 16.49
CA VAL A 26 -2.61 10.72 15.67
C VAL A 26 -3.62 10.38 14.58
N SER A 27 -4.59 11.27 14.36
CA SER A 27 -5.58 11.09 13.30
C SER A 27 -4.94 11.18 11.90
N ASP A 28 -5.49 10.46 10.94
CA ASP A 28 -5.02 10.52 9.54
C ASP A 28 -5.16 11.94 8.98
N ALA A 29 -6.21 12.67 9.36
CA ALA A 29 -6.39 14.07 8.99
C ALA A 29 -5.23 14.96 9.45
N SER A 30 -4.75 14.78 10.70
CA SER A 30 -3.58 15.51 11.22
C SER A 30 -2.29 15.09 10.52
N ALA A 31 -2.12 13.80 10.22
CA ALA A 31 -0.96 13.29 9.49
C ALA A 31 -0.91 13.85 8.07
N TYR A 32 -2.04 13.89 7.38
CA TYR A 32 -2.17 14.48 6.03
C TYR A 32 -1.90 15.99 6.03
N GLN A 33 -2.40 16.72 7.04
CA GLN A 33 -2.13 18.15 7.18
C GLN A 33 -0.64 18.44 7.29
N ASN A 34 0.12 17.57 7.97
CA ASN A 34 1.58 17.68 8.04
C ASN A 34 2.21 17.62 6.63
N VAL A 35 1.76 16.70 5.79
CA VAL A 35 2.26 16.61 4.40
C VAL A 35 1.93 17.87 3.61
N ILE A 36 0.70 18.38 3.73
CA ILE A 36 0.29 19.64 3.08
C ILE A 36 1.19 20.81 3.52
N ASP A 37 1.46 20.92 4.82
CA ASP A 37 2.31 21.98 5.37
C ASP A 37 3.77 21.88 4.85
N GLN A 38 4.30 20.67 4.68
CA GLN A 38 5.63 20.44 4.10
C GLN A 38 5.68 20.85 2.64
N LEU A 39 4.70 20.42 1.84
CA LEU A 39 4.60 20.77 0.43
C LEU A 39 4.50 22.28 0.23
N ASN A 40 3.71 22.97 1.04
CA ASN A 40 3.55 24.43 0.99
C ASN A 40 4.82 25.20 1.42
N GLN A 41 5.71 24.57 2.19
CA GLN A 41 6.98 25.17 2.61
C GLN A 41 8.14 24.85 1.67
N SER A 42 7.91 23.97 0.70
CA SER A 42 8.96 23.61 -0.25
C SER A 42 9.21 24.73 -1.25
N ASP A 43 10.48 24.98 -1.56
CA ASP A 43 10.93 25.97 -2.55
C ASP A 43 10.78 25.46 -4.00
N GLY A 44 9.89 24.52 -4.27
CA GLY A 44 9.67 23.92 -5.59
C GLY A 44 10.65 22.79 -5.94
N GLU A 45 11.45 22.34 -4.98
CA GLU A 45 12.31 21.16 -5.17
C GLU A 45 11.48 19.86 -5.21
N SER A 46 11.95 18.90 -6.00
CA SER A 46 11.32 17.58 -6.06
C SER A 46 11.44 16.87 -4.71
N GLN A 47 10.32 16.36 -4.21
CA GLN A 47 10.25 15.66 -2.93
C GLN A 47 9.74 14.23 -3.12
N PHE A 48 10.24 13.33 -2.28
CA PHE A 48 9.64 12.01 -2.05
C PHE A 48 9.24 11.93 -0.59
N ILE A 49 7.94 11.83 -0.34
CA ILE A 49 7.37 11.78 1.01
C ILE A 49 6.76 10.40 1.21
N GLN A 50 7.23 9.69 2.23
CA GLN A 50 6.59 8.45 2.70
C GLN A 50 5.89 8.74 4.02
N LEU A 51 4.58 8.60 4.02
CA LEU A 51 3.74 8.75 5.20
C LEU A 51 3.22 7.39 5.66
N VAL A 52 3.35 7.11 6.94
CA VAL A 52 2.71 5.96 7.59
C VAL A 52 1.74 6.50 8.62
N THR A 53 0.47 6.12 8.53
CA THR A 53 -0.58 6.52 9.46
C THR A 53 -0.89 5.39 10.45
N MET A 54 -1.39 5.73 11.62
CA MET A 54 -1.60 4.80 12.73
C MET A 54 -3.03 4.84 13.29
N GLN A 55 -3.91 5.68 12.75
CA GLN A 55 -5.27 5.85 13.28
C GLN A 55 -6.01 4.53 13.41
N ASN A 56 -5.87 3.67 12.42
CA ASN A 56 -6.58 2.38 12.36
C ASN A 56 -5.73 1.20 12.84
N HIS A 57 -4.68 1.46 13.64
CA HIS A 57 -3.91 0.40 14.27
C HIS A 57 -4.60 -0.10 15.56
N LEU A 58 -4.43 -1.39 15.89
CA LEU A 58 -4.95 -1.96 17.15
C LEU A 58 -4.43 -1.18 18.39
N PRO A 59 -5.12 -1.21 19.54
CA PRO A 59 -6.30 -2.03 19.87
C PRO A 59 -7.62 -1.39 19.39
N TYR A 60 -8.58 -2.24 19.06
CA TYR A 60 -9.92 -1.81 18.65
C TYR A 60 -10.90 -2.01 19.81
N GLY A 61 -10.89 -1.06 20.75
CA GLY A 61 -11.90 -1.00 21.82
C GLY A 61 -13.12 -0.22 21.38
N ASP A 62 -14.18 -0.25 22.18
CA ASP A 62 -15.41 0.51 21.93
C ASP A 62 -15.25 1.99 22.33
N TYR A 63 -14.46 2.75 21.58
CA TYR A 63 -14.17 4.13 21.90
C TYR A 63 -14.85 5.18 21.02
N TYR A 64 -15.47 4.80 19.90
CA TYR A 64 -16.26 5.72 19.09
C TYR A 64 -17.69 5.82 19.60
N THR A 65 -18.06 6.98 20.17
CA THR A 65 -19.39 7.19 20.79
C THR A 65 -20.55 7.21 19.79
N ASN A 66 -20.31 7.64 18.55
CA ASN A 66 -21.29 7.73 17.47
C ASN A 66 -20.89 6.79 16.33
N ASN A 67 -20.96 5.49 16.60
CA ASN A 67 -20.58 4.49 15.62
C ASN A 67 -21.83 3.87 14.99
N GLU A 68 -22.18 4.30 13.77
CA GLU A 68 -23.32 3.83 12.99
C GLU A 68 -23.19 2.37 12.56
N PHE A 69 -21.98 1.81 12.56
CA PHE A 69 -21.75 0.41 12.19
C PHE A 69 -22.25 -0.56 13.26
N LYS A 70 -22.37 -0.13 14.52
CA LYS A 70 -22.92 -0.94 15.61
C LYS A 70 -24.41 -1.25 15.46
N GLU A 71 -25.15 -0.42 14.73
CA GLU A 71 -26.59 -0.59 14.54
C GLU A 71 -26.91 -1.44 13.30
N ALA A 72 -25.93 -1.65 12.43
CA ALA A 72 -26.15 -2.28 11.13
C ALA A 72 -26.35 -3.78 11.20
N ASP A 73 -25.90 -4.46 12.27
CA ASP A 73 -25.97 -5.91 12.33
C ASP A 73 -26.40 -6.49 13.69
N THR A 74 -27.56 -7.09 13.70
CA THR A 74 -28.12 -7.75 14.88
C THR A 74 -28.02 -9.29 14.82
N SER A 75 -27.34 -9.86 13.82
CA SER A 75 -27.35 -11.32 13.60
C SER A 75 -26.12 -11.90 12.89
N THR A 76 -24.93 -11.33 13.09
CA THR A 76 -23.69 -11.82 12.45
C THR A 76 -23.30 -13.24 12.87
N GLY A 77 -23.69 -13.67 14.06
CA GLY A 77 -23.19 -14.91 14.65
C GLY A 77 -21.71 -14.88 15.04
N LEU A 78 -21.09 -13.68 15.04
CA LEU A 78 -19.71 -13.46 15.49
C LEU A 78 -19.64 -13.47 17.03
N ASP A 79 -18.43 -13.60 17.55
CA ASP A 79 -18.13 -13.33 18.95
C ASP A 79 -18.27 -11.83 19.25
N GLU A 80 -18.86 -11.47 20.40
CA GLU A 80 -19.12 -10.07 20.77
C GLU A 80 -17.84 -9.19 20.71
N ASN A 81 -16.70 -9.73 21.09
CA ASN A 81 -15.44 -8.99 21.02
C ASN A 81 -14.95 -8.81 19.56
N GLU A 82 -15.14 -9.83 18.72
CA GLU A 82 -14.83 -9.73 17.29
C GLU A 82 -15.72 -8.69 16.61
N GLU A 83 -16.99 -8.66 16.92
CA GLU A 83 -17.96 -7.68 16.42
C GLU A 83 -17.57 -6.24 16.81
N VAL A 84 -17.30 -5.98 18.09
CA VAL A 84 -16.84 -4.66 18.58
C VAL A 84 -15.57 -4.20 17.85
N GLN A 85 -14.62 -5.08 17.59
CA GLN A 85 -13.40 -4.75 16.88
C GLN A 85 -13.66 -4.38 15.42
N ILE A 86 -14.52 -5.13 14.74
CA ILE A 86 -14.90 -4.88 13.34
C ILE A 86 -15.64 -3.55 13.23
N ASP A 87 -16.61 -3.28 14.09
CA ASP A 87 -17.37 -2.04 14.10
C ASP A 87 -16.48 -0.82 14.36
N THR A 88 -15.53 -0.95 15.28
CA THR A 88 -14.57 0.11 15.58
C THR A 88 -13.64 0.35 14.41
N TYR A 89 -13.14 -0.71 13.78
CA TYR A 89 -12.30 -0.58 12.60
C TYR A 89 -13.07 0.05 11.42
N ALA A 90 -14.31 -0.38 11.16
CA ALA A 90 -15.16 0.19 10.12
C ALA A 90 -15.37 1.70 10.32
N LYS A 91 -15.61 2.13 11.57
CA LYS A 91 -15.71 3.56 11.90
C LYS A 91 -14.40 4.31 11.66
N GLY A 92 -13.28 3.73 12.06
CA GLY A 92 -11.96 4.29 11.79
C GLY A 92 -11.70 4.49 10.30
N ILE A 93 -11.99 3.47 9.48
CA ILE A 93 -11.87 3.53 8.02
C ILE A 93 -12.77 4.64 7.43
N SER A 94 -14.01 4.83 7.95
CA SER A 94 -14.87 5.91 7.47
C SER A 94 -14.27 7.31 7.70
N TYR A 95 -13.52 7.50 8.79
CA TYR A 95 -12.79 8.75 9.04
C TYR A 95 -11.57 8.88 8.14
N THR A 96 -10.85 7.80 7.89
CA THR A 96 -9.72 7.78 6.93
C THR A 96 -10.19 8.13 5.52
N ASP A 97 -11.33 7.59 5.08
CA ASP A 97 -11.93 7.90 3.78
C ASP A 97 -12.22 9.39 3.63
N GLN A 98 -12.89 9.99 4.61
CA GLN A 98 -13.18 11.42 4.62
C GLN A 98 -11.90 12.28 4.64
N ALA A 99 -10.92 11.88 5.45
CA ALA A 99 -9.64 12.59 5.54
C ALA A 99 -8.86 12.48 4.23
N THR A 100 -8.86 11.30 3.59
CA THR A 100 -8.20 11.06 2.30
C THR A 100 -8.85 11.89 1.18
N ALA A 101 -10.18 11.93 1.11
CA ALA A 101 -10.88 12.79 0.14
C ALA A 101 -10.48 14.27 0.29
N THR A 102 -10.49 14.78 1.53
CA THR A 102 -10.06 16.16 1.84
C THR A 102 -8.60 16.40 1.48
N PHE A 103 -7.73 15.44 1.76
CA PHE A 103 -6.31 15.51 1.43
C PHE A 103 -6.07 15.59 -0.08
N LEU A 104 -6.72 14.73 -0.87
CA LEU A 104 -6.63 14.77 -2.33
C LEU A 104 -7.16 16.09 -2.90
N ASP A 105 -8.23 16.64 -2.35
CA ASP A 105 -8.75 17.97 -2.74
C ASP A 105 -7.73 19.07 -2.46
N GLN A 106 -7.05 19.04 -1.30
CA GLN A 106 -5.99 20.00 -0.96
C GLN A 106 -4.77 19.85 -1.88
N LEU A 107 -4.33 18.62 -2.16
CA LEU A 107 -3.25 18.36 -3.11
C LEU A 107 -3.59 18.86 -4.52
N ASN A 108 -4.86 18.82 -4.89
CA ASN A 108 -5.32 19.28 -6.20
C ASN A 108 -5.27 20.80 -6.36
N MET A 109 -5.16 21.55 -5.25
CA MET A 109 -4.97 23.01 -5.25
C MET A 109 -3.49 23.41 -5.37
N ILE A 110 -2.55 22.49 -5.24
CA ILE A 110 -1.11 22.74 -5.33
C ILE A 110 -0.70 22.76 -6.81
N GLU A 111 0.01 23.81 -7.22
CA GLU A 111 0.42 23.99 -8.63
C GLU A 111 1.58 23.06 -9.06
N GLN A 112 2.30 22.47 -8.12
CA GLN A 112 3.33 21.47 -8.42
C GLN A 112 2.70 20.13 -8.82
N PRO A 113 3.26 19.41 -9.81
CA PRO A 113 2.82 18.05 -10.13
C PRO A 113 3.03 17.10 -8.94
N ILE A 114 1.97 16.41 -8.52
CA ILE A 114 2.00 15.47 -7.41
C ILE A 114 1.37 14.16 -7.86
N THR A 115 2.06 13.05 -7.57
CA THR A 115 1.51 11.70 -7.72
C THR A 115 1.51 11.02 -6.36
N VAL A 116 0.39 10.43 -6.01
CA VAL A 116 0.15 9.71 -4.76
C VAL A 116 0.02 8.23 -5.05
N ILE A 117 0.73 7.40 -4.29
CA ILE A 117 0.47 5.99 -4.15
C ILE A 117 -0.13 5.80 -2.76
N PHE A 118 -1.38 5.40 -2.70
CA PHE A 118 -2.07 5.09 -1.46
C PHE A 118 -2.30 3.58 -1.36
N TYR A 119 -2.04 2.99 -0.21
CA TYR A 119 -2.28 1.56 0.00
C TYR A 119 -2.42 1.22 1.48
N GLY A 120 -3.22 0.19 1.77
CA GLY A 120 -3.20 -0.48 3.06
C GLY A 120 -2.01 -1.44 3.12
N ASP A 121 -1.27 -1.43 4.21
CA ASP A 121 -0.11 -2.33 4.38
C ASP A 121 -0.56 -3.78 4.69
N HIS A 122 -1.65 -3.95 5.42
CA HIS A 122 -2.31 -5.22 5.71
C HIS A 122 -3.68 -5.01 6.35
N LEU A 123 -4.54 -6.02 6.31
CA LEU A 123 -5.76 -6.05 7.11
C LEU A 123 -5.42 -6.28 8.59
N PRO A 124 -6.23 -5.73 9.53
CA PRO A 124 -6.05 -6.00 10.95
C PRO A 124 -6.40 -7.44 11.31
N GLY A 125 -5.76 -7.97 12.35
CA GLY A 125 -5.98 -9.34 12.83
C GLY A 125 -7.26 -9.55 13.64
N ILE A 126 -8.39 -8.94 13.20
CA ILE A 126 -9.67 -8.94 13.93
C ILE A 126 -10.70 -9.94 13.36
N TYR A 127 -10.36 -10.64 12.30
CA TYR A 127 -11.26 -11.53 11.57
C TYR A 127 -11.06 -13.00 11.97
N ALA A 128 -11.07 -13.29 13.28
CA ALA A 128 -10.76 -14.61 13.82
C ALA A 128 -11.71 -15.70 13.32
N SER A 129 -13.00 -15.38 13.13
CA SER A 129 -14.01 -16.32 12.61
C SER A 129 -13.77 -16.62 11.13
N ALA A 130 -13.48 -15.61 10.31
CA ALA A 130 -13.19 -15.77 8.88
C ALA A 130 -11.86 -16.53 8.66
N ALA A 131 -10.85 -16.30 9.49
CA ALA A 131 -9.53 -16.93 9.38
C ALA A 131 -9.53 -18.45 9.58
N LYS A 132 -10.61 -19.02 10.15
CA LYS A 132 -10.78 -20.48 10.28
C LYS A 132 -10.97 -21.19 8.94
N TYR A 133 -11.36 -20.46 7.90
CA TYR A 133 -11.69 -21.01 6.58
C TYR A 133 -10.56 -20.73 5.59
N LYS A 134 -10.07 -21.77 4.92
CA LYS A 134 -8.95 -21.67 3.96
C LYS A 134 -9.30 -20.83 2.73
N GLU A 135 -10.55 -20.82 2.33
CA GLU A 135 -11.06 -20.01 1.22
C GLU A 135 -10.91 -18.50 1.44
N ASN A 136 -10.86 -18.06 2.70
CA ASN A 136 -10.70 -16.65 3.05
C ASN A 136 -9.23 -16.19 3.12
N GLN A 137 -8.28 -17.11 3.00
CA GLN A 137 -6.85 -16.78 3.18
C GLN A 137 -6.35 -15.72 2.19
N LEU A 138 -6.80 -15.75 0.94
CA LEU A 138 -6.43 -14.72 -0.03
C LEU A 138 -6.99 -13.37 0.39
N THR A 139 -8.30 -13.26 0.57
CA THR A 139 -8.99 -12.02 0.92
C THR A 139 -8.47 -11.39 2.22
N LEU A 140 -8.09 -12.21 3.21
CA LEU A 140 -7.50 -11.72 4.46
C LEU A 140 -6.07 -11.19 4.31
N HIS A 141 -5.47 -11.30 3.12
CA HIS A 141 -4.15 -10.75 2.79
C HIS A 141 -4.21 -9.70 1.67
N GLU A 142 -5.42 -9.29 1.28
CA GLU A 142 -5.65 -8.22 0.32
C GLU A 142 -5.92 -6.91 1.05
N SER A 143 -5.48 -5.81 0.46
CA SER A 143 -5.79 -4.44 0.87
C SER A 143 -5.96 -3.58 -0.36
N ASP A 144 -6.77 -2.54 -0.24
CA ASP A 144 -7.00 -1.60 -1.33
C ASP A 144 -5.78 -0.71 -1.58
N TYR A 145 -5.59 -0.32 -2.84
CA TYR A 145 -4.61 0.69 -3.23
C TYR A 145 -5.14 1.54 -4.39
N PHE A 146 -4.55 2.72 -4.56
CA PHE A 146 -4.73 3.50 -5.77
C PHE A 146 -3.48 4.32 -6.10
N ILE A 147 -3.34 4.70 -7.38
CA ILE A 147 -2.36 5.68 -7.85
C ILE A 147 -3.15 6.84 -8.44
N TRP A 148 -2.84 8.05 -7.99
CA TRP A 148 -3.55 9.26 -8.35
C TRP A 148 -2.56 10.41 -8.59
N SER A 149 -2.89 11.30 -9.53
CA SER A 149 -2.14 12.52 -9.79
C SER A 149 -3.04 13.75 -9.75
N ASN A 150 -2.52 14.84 -9.18
CA ASN A 150 -3.26 16.11 -9.10
C ASN A 150 -3.42 16.78 -10.47
N SER A 151 -4.27 17.81 -10.54
CA SER A 151 -4.59 18.54 -11.78
C SER A 151 -3.39 19.23 -12.43
N SER A 152 -2.32 19.48 -11.68
CA SER A 152 -1.08 20.09 -12.17
C SER A 152 -0.14 19.08 -12.84
N SER A 153 -0.41 17.79 -12.68
CA SER A 153 0.36 16.70 -13.29
C SER A 153 -0.10 16.42 -14.73
N SER A 154 0.84 16.09 -15.61
CA SER A 154 0.52 15.62 -16.97
C SER A 154 -0.27 14.30 -16.98
N SER A 155 -0.18 13.53 -15.91
CA SER A 155 -0.92 12.27 -15.71
C SER A 155 -2.25 12.44 -14.97
N ALA A 156 -2.72 13.67 -14.77
CA ALA A 156 -4.02 13.91 -14.14
C ALA A 156 -5.15 13.19 -14.90
N GLY A 157 -5.94 12.39 -14.18
CA GLY A 157 -7.03 11.60 -14.77
C GLY A 157 -6.60 10.35 -15.54
N SER A 158 -5.29 10.08 -15.68
CA SER A 158 -4.81 8.82 -16.27
C SER A 158 -5.26 7.62 -15.44
N LYS A 159 -5.59 6.53 -16.12
CA LYS A 159 -5.90 5.24 -15.50
C LYS A 159 -5.22 4.14 -16.29
N LEU A 160 -4.59 3.23 -15.59
CA LEU A 160 -4.15 1.96 -16.17
C LEU A 160 -5.39 1.09 -16.49
N SER A 161 -5.24 0.12 -17.37
CA SER A 161 -6.31 -0.84 -17.63
C SER A 161 -6.58 -1.72 -16.39
N PRO A 162 -7.78 -2.29 -16.22
CA PRO A 162 -8.06 -3.21 -15.13
C PRO A 162 -7.07 -4.37 -15.05
N GLU A 163 -6.64 -4.90 -16.20
CA GLU A 163 -5.66 -5.98 -16.26
C GLU A 163 -4.29 -5.59 -15.70
N GLU A 164 -3.96 -4.28 -15.71
CA GLU A 164 -2.70 -3.72 -15.24
C GLU A 164 -2.80 -3.16 -13.81
N SER A 165 -4.00 -2.99 -13.27
CA SER A 165 -4.18 -2.25 -12.02
C SER A 165 -5.06 -2.92 -10.97
N ASP A 166 -5.93 -3.88 -11.32
CA ASP A 166 -6.87 -4.45 -10.35
C ASP A 166 -6.16 -5.28 -9.26
N TYR A 167 -5.05 -5.93 -9.63
CA TYR A 167 -4.23 -6.71 -8.68
C TYR A 167 -2.77 -6.33 -8.79
N SER A 168 -2.14 -6.08 -7.65
CA SER A 168 -0.71 -5.76 -7.59
C SER A 168 -0.10 -6.24 -6.27
N SER A 169 1.21 -6.35 -6.24
CA SER A 169 1.97 -6.46 -4.99
C SER A 169 2.73 -5.16 -4.75
N SER A 170 2.95 -4.81 -3.49
CA SER A 170 3.59 -3.54 -3.09
C SER A 170 4.97 -3.28 -3.71
N ASN A 171 5.71 -4.35 -4.06
CA ASN A 171 7.00 -4.24 -4.75
C ASN A 171 6.88 -3.71 -6.19
N PHE A 172 5.69 -3.69 -6.79
CA PHE A 172 5.44 -3.16 -8.12
C PHE A 172 4.92 -1.71 -8.12
N PHE A 173 4.53 -1.15 -6.98
CA PHE A 173 3.89 0.17 -6.91
C PHE A 173 4.72 1.28 -7.57
N MET A 174 6.05 1.25 -7.44
CA MET A 174 6.90 2.26 -8.08
C MET A 174 6.93 2.11 -9.60
N ALA A 175 6.88 0.89 -10.12
CA ALA A 175 6.78 0.64 -11.56
C ALA A 175 5.41 1.08 -12.10
N SER A 176 4.32 0.69 -11.42
CA SER A 176 2.96 1.11 -11.78
C SER A 176 2.77 2.63 -11.71
N ALA A 177 3.38 3.31 -10.73
CA ALA A 177 3.37 4.77 -10.68
C ALA A 177 4.13 5.41 -11.84
N ALA A 178 5.25 4.81 -12.26
CA ALA A 178 5.99 5.27 -13.42
C ALA A 178 5.19 5.08 -14.72
N GLU A 179 4.50 3.96 -14.89
CA GLU A 179 3.58 3.73 -16.01
C GLU A 179 2.42 4.74 -16.00
N HIS A 180 1.77 4.96 -14.84
CA HIS A 180 0.73 5.97 -14.67
C HIS A 180 1.19 7.38 -15.08
N MET A 181 2.45 7.73 -14.80
CA MET A 181 3.05 9.02 -15.14
C MET A 181 3.62 9.07 -16.57
N ASP A 182 3.60 8.01 -17.34
CA ASP A 182 4.34 7.87 -18.61
C ASP A 182 5.81 8.29 -18.48
N ALA A 183 6.44 7.88 -17.38
CA ALA A 183 7.78 8.31 -17.01
C ALA A 183 8.85 7.40 -17.61
N LYS A 184 9.96 8.00 -18.05
CA LYS A 184 11.16 7.23 -18.38
C LYS A 184 11.73 6.60 -17.11
N VAL A 185 12.07 5.34 -17.17
CA VAL A 185 12.47 4.54 -16.02
C VAL A 185 13.87 3.96 -16.15
N THR A 186 14.44 3.55 -15.03
CA THR A 186 15.68 2.78 -14.99
C THR A 186 15.46 1.36 -15.52
N PRO A 187 16.50 0.65 -15.97
CA PRO A 187 16.38 -0.75 -16.38
C PRO A 187 15.73 -1.65 -15.32
N PHE A 188 15.98 -1.37 -14.04
CA PHE A 188 15.36 -2.13 -12.95
C PHE A 188 13.84 -1.91 -12.87
N LEU A 189 13.36 -0.68 -12.96
CA LEU A 189 11.92 -0.41 -12.99
C LEU A 189 11.26 -0.96 -14.26
N ALA A 190 11.93 -0.91 -15.41
CA ALA A 190 11.42 -1.56 -16.63
C ALA A 190 11.25 -3.07 -16.45
N LEU A 191 12.21 -3.74 -15.82
CA LEU A 191 12.05 -5.15 -15.48
C LEU A 191 10.86 -5.39 -14.53
N LEU A 192 10.68 -4.54 -13.51
CA LEU A 192 9.54 -4.68 -12.60
C LEU A 192 8.20 -4.51 -13.32
N THR A 193 8.11 -3.62 -14.30
CA THR A 193 6.94 -3.48 -15.17
C THR A 193 6.66 -4.78 -15.93
N GLU A 194 7.68 -5.37 -16.58
CA GLU A 194 7.52 -6.64 -17.32
C GLU A 194 7.13 -7.81 -16.40
N VAL A 195 7.72 -7.86 -15.19
CA VAL A 195 7.33 -8.87 -14.18
C VAL A 195 5.88 -8.68 -13.76
N HIS A 196 5.46 -7.44 -13.47
CA HIS A 196 4.09 -7.11 -13.07
C HIS A 196 3.07 -7.48 -14.15
N GLN A 197 3.32 -7.14 -15.41
CA GLN A 197 2.46 -7.49 -16.54
C GLN A 197 2.33 -9.01 -16.74
N SER A 198 3.36 -9.77 -16.39
CA SER A 198 3.36 -11.24 -16.52
C SER A 198 2.81 -11.96 -15.28
N VAL A 199 2.97 -11.35 -14.09
CA VAL A 199 2.57 -11.88 -12.79
C VAL A 199 2.14 -10.68 -11.93
N PRO A 200 0.87 -10.27 -12.02
CA PRO A 200 0.38 -9.04 -11.38
C PRO A 200 0.60 -8.99 -9.87
N ALA A 201 0.40 -10.11 -9.19
CA ALA A 201 0.64 -10.15 -7.75
C ALA A 201 1.28 -11.46 -7.30
N ALA A 202 2.08 -11.35 -6.25
CA ALA A 202 2.70 -12.49 -5.60
C ALA A 202 2.79 -12.22 -4.09
N GLY A 203 2.47 -13.24 -3.30
CA GLY A 203 2.50 -13.14 -1.84
C GLY A 203 2.86 -14.46 -1.17
N ARG A 204 3.21 -14.39 0.11
CA ARG A 204 3.38 -15.57 0.96
C ARG A 204 2.27 -15.57 1.99
N PHE A 205 1.40 -16.54 1.90
CA PHE A 205 0.38 -16.76 2.93
C PHE A 205 0.91 -17.75 3.95
N ALA A 206 0.94 -17.33 5.21
CA ALA A 206 1.20 -18.23 6.30
C ALA A 206 -0.03 -19.14 6.48
N SER A 207 0.16 -20.46 6.46
CA SER A 207 -0.93 -21.39 6.79
C SER A 207 -1.16 -21.49 8.29
N THR A 208 -0.17 -21.11 9.09
CA THR A 208 -0.19 -21.00 10.56
C THR A 208 0.82 -19.95 10.99
N ASP A 209 0.73 -19.45 12.24
CA ASP A 209 1.74 -18.54 12.82
C ASP A 209 3.17 -19.10 12.80
N ALA A 210 3.31 -20.43 12.80
CA ALA A 210 4.61 -21.10 12.71
C ALA A 210 5.24 -21.03 11.29
N ASP A 211 4.44 -20.77 10.26
CA ASP A 211 4.87 -20.76 8.86
C ASP A 211 5.22 -19.36 8.35
N TRP A 212 5.20 -18.35 9.20
CA TRP A 212 5.53 -16.97 8.84
C TRP A 212 6.90 -16.88 8.16
N GLY A 213 6.88 -16.43 6.90
CA GLY A 213 8.10 -16.27 6.09
C GLY A 213 8.67 -17.57 5.49
N THR A 214 8.11 -18.75 5.79
CA THR A 214 8.57 -20.04 5.25
C THR A 214 7.65 -20.62 4.18
N GLY A 215 6.43 -20.08 4.04
CA GLY A 215 5.45 -20.53 3.03
C GLY A 215 5.96 -20.37 1.59
N SER A 216 5.42 -21.17 0.69
CA SER A 216 5.67 -21.04 -0.74
C SER A 216 5.00 -19.77 -1.27
N THR A 217 5.66 -19.07 -2.20
CA THR A 217 5.06 -17.94 -2.88
C THR A 217 3.86 -18.41 -3.71
N SER A 218 2.72 -17.75 -3.52
CA SER A 218 1.52 -17.84 -4.34
C SER A 218 1.52 -16.70 -5.35
N TYR A 219 0.94 -16.94 -6.52
CA TYR A 219 0.87 -15.97 -7.60
C TYR A 219 -0.58 -15.76 -7.99
N LEU A 220 -0.94 -14.55 -8.42
CA LEU A 220 -2.25 -14.23 -8.99
C LEU A 220 -2.11 -13.93 -10.48
N ASP A 221 -3.18 -14.22 -11.22
CA ASP A 221 -3.37 -13.68 -12.58
C ASP A 221 -4.09 -12.32 -12.52
N SER A 222 -4.30 -11.71 -13.68
CA SER A 222 -4.98 -10.42 -13.83
C SER A 222 -6.46 -10.45 -13.43
N SER A 223 -7.03 -11.62 -13.19
CA SER A 223 -8.40 -11.79 -12.64
C SER A 223 -8.42 -12.05 -11.12
N GLY A 224 -7.25 -11.99 -10.46
CA GLY A 224 -7.11 -12.27 -9.03
C GLY A 224 -7.16 -13.75 -8.65
N GLN A 225 -7.02 -14.66 -9.64
CA GLN A 225 -7.07 -16.09 -9.37
C GLN A 225 -5.67 -16.64 -9.03
N LEU A 226 -5.64 -17.53 -8.03
CA LEU A 226 -4.39 -18.18 -7.61
C LEU A 226 -3.83 -19.09 -8.71
N ILE A 227 -2.60 -18.83 -9.13
CA ILE A 227 -1.85 -19.65 -10.07
C ILE A 227 -0.71 -20.38 -9.36
N LYS A 228 -0.59 -21.68 -9.61
CA LYS A 228 0.57 -22.45 -9.17
C LYS A 228 1.78 -22.13 -10.07
N LYS A 229 2.97 -21.98 -9.47
CA LYS A 229 4.23 -21.67 -10.19
C LYS A 229 4.46 -22.55 -11.44
N LYS A 230 4.09 -23.84 -11.37
CA LYS A 230 4.24 -24.75 -12.53
C LYS A 230 3.40 -24.35 -13.75
N ASN A 231 2.29 -23.64 -13.52
CA ASN A 231 1.32 -23.21 -14.55
C ASN A 231 1.65 -21.84 -15.14
N LEU A 232 2.61 -21.10 -14.59
CA LEU A 232 3.11 -19.88 -15.20
C LEU A 232 3.73 -20.15 -16.55
N SER A 233 3.69 -19.19 -17.46
CA SER A 233 4.37 -19.27 -18.76
C SER A 233 5.89 -19.42 -18.57
N SER A 234 6.59 -19.84 -19.62
CA SER A 234 8.06 -19.90 -19.59
C SER A 234 8.67 -18.52 -19.44
N GLU A 235 8.08 -17.51 -20.05
CA GLU A 235 8.48 -16.11 -19.96
C GLU A 235 8.31 -15.57 -18.53
N ALA A 236 7.13 -15.73 -17.91
CA ALA A 236 6.89 -15.33 -16.53
C ALA A 236 7.87 -16.00 -15.55
N LYS A 237 8.18 -17.28 -15.76
CA LYS A 237 9.19 -17.99 -14.95
C LYS A 237 10.59 -17.41 -15.10
N GLN A 238 10.97 -17.03 -16.31
CA GLN A 238 12.27 -16.41 -16.59
C GLN A 238 12.34 -15.03 -15.93
N LEU A 239 11.33 -14.18 -16.11
CA LEU A 239 11.27 -12.85 -15.49
C LEU A 239 11.34 -12.91 -13.97
N LEU A 240 10.62 -13.84 -13.34
CA LEU A 240 10.69 -14.06 -11.89
C LEU A 240 12.08 -14.52 -11.44
N GLU A 241 12.76 -15.35 -12.24
CA GLU A 241 14.13 -15.77 -11.92
C GLU A 241 15.12 -14.63 -12.09
N ASP A 242 15.01 -13.83 -13.15
CA ASP A 242 15.85 -12.64 -13.37
C ASP A 242 15.68 -11.65 -12.23
N TYR A 243 14.43 -11.36 -11.83
CA TYR A 243 14.14 -10.51 -10.67
C TYR A 243 14.76 -11.07 -9.38
N ARG A 244 14.62 -12.36 -9.12
CA ARG A 244 15.23 -13.04 -7.97
C ARG A 244 16.76 -12.93 -7.96
N LEU A 245 17.40 -13.11 -9.13
CA LEU A 245 18.86 -13.00 -9.26
C LEU A 245 19.35 -11.60 -9.01
N ILE A 246 18.63 -10.59 -9.48
CA ILE A 246 18.96 -9.17 -9.23
C ILE A 246 18.83 -8.84 -7.75
N GLN A 247 17.73 -9.26 -7.10
CA GLN A 247 17.58 -9.10 -5.65
C GLN A 247 18.70 -9.79 -4.88
N TYR A 248 19.09 -10.99 -5.28
CA TYR A 248 20.20 -11.69 -4.67
C TYR A 248 21.52 -10.95 -4.85
N ASP A 249 21.83 -10.48 -6.06
CA ASP A 249 23.06 -9.75 -6.34
C ASP A 249 23.18 -8.47 -5.51
N GLN A 250 22.06 -7.78 -5.28
CA GLN A 250 22.02 -6.55 -4.47
C GLN A 250 22.12 -6.79 -2.96
N THR A 251 21.72 -7.96 -2.47
CA THR A 251 21.62 -8.20 -1.01
C THR A 251 22.71 -9.11 -0.49
N ALA A 252 23.01 -10.19 -1.18
CA ALA A 252 23.93 -11.24 -0.71
C ALA A 252 24.92 -11.71 -1.80
N GLY A 253 24.79 -11.22 -3.02
CA GLY A 253 25.67 -11.52 -4.15
C GLY A 253 26.98 -10.73 -4.10
N LYS A 254 27.63 -10.62 -5.26
CA LYS A 254 28.91 -9.91 -5.40
C LYS A 254 28.77 -8.53 -6.04
N GLY A 255 27.53 -8.05 -6.28
CA GLY A 255 27.29 -6.75 -6.90
C GLY A 255 27.77 -6.69 -8.35
N TYR A 256 27.41 -7.68 -9.17
CA TYR A 256 27.78 -7.70 -10.58
C TYR A 256 27.09 -6.64 -11.41
N LEU A 257 25.87 -6.23 -11.00
CA LEU A 257 25.14 -5.17 -11.65
C LEU A 257 25.72 -3.80 -11.24
N SER A 258 25.98 -2.95 -12.22
CA SER A 258 26.43 -1.59 -11.93
C SER A 258 25.31 -0.74 -11.33
N GLU A 259 25.66 0.29 -10.57
CA GLU A 259 24.70 1.27 -10.03
C GLU A 259 23.84 1.93 -11.11
N ASN A 260 24.33 2.07 -12.33
CA ASN A 260 23.58 2.62 -13.45
C ASN A 260 22.30 1.84 -13.78
N TRP A 261 22.25 0.57 -13.43
CA TRP A 261 21.08 -0.28 -13.61
C TRP A 261 19.90 0.20 -12.77
N PHE A 262 20.20 0.80 -11.62
CA PHE A 262 19.21 1.23 -10.64
C PHE A 262 18.98 2.74 -10.65
N ASN A 263 20.00 3.52 -11.04
CA ASN A 263 20.01 4.96 -10.81
C ASN A 263 20.02 5.79 -12.12
N ARG A 264 20.23 5.16 -13.28
CA ARG A 264 20.31 5.88 -14.55
C ARG A 264 19.12 5.58 -15.43
N VAL A 265 18.39 6.61 -15.80
CA VAL A 265 17.40 6.57 -16.89
C VAL A 265 18.13 6.74 -18.20
N PRO A 266 17.93 5.83 -19.19
CA PRO A 266 18.58 5.89 -20.51
C PRO A 266 18.24 7.12 -21.34
#